data_579ca0299868465d63d795c30b0ec5e6
#
_entry.id   579ca0299868465d63d795c30b0ec5e6
#
_cell.length_a   1.000
_cell.length_b   1.000
_cell.length_c   1.000
_cell.angle_alpha   90.00
_cell.angle_beta   90.00
_cell.angle_gamma   90.00
#
_symmetry.space_group_name_H-M   'P 1'
#
loop_
_entity.id
_entity.type
_entity.pdbx_description
1 polymer ?
#
loop_
_entity_poly.entity_id
_entity_poly.type
_entity_poly.pdbx_seq_one_letter_code
_entity_poly.pdbx_strand_id
1 'polypeptide(L)'
;MKDEIGQFMEYLHNVKKTSDNTELSYRRDLNKVQKFLADRGVTSLEQIDETVLEAYVKDLEEQKFAPASISRNIASIKAFFHYLTQEGKIVSDVSAGLKAPKIEKKMPGIMTMDEVVRLLEQPKGNAPKEVRDKAMLELLYATGIRVTELITLKLSDLNMPMNYIVCRDRNKERIIPFGTAAREALAKYLSGARVSMLKDPSCDTLFVNCSGESMSRQGFWKLIKSYTKKAGITADITPHTLRHSFAAHLVENGADLKSVQEMLGHSDISTTQIYANMSHKHLREVYAKAHPRG
;
A
#
# COMPACT_ATOMS: atom_id res chain seq x y z
N MET A 1 -25.41 19.75 -3.00
CA MET A 1 -24.21 18.88 -3.18
C MET A 1 -23.70 18.21 -1.92
N LYS A 2 -23.77 18.79 -0.71
CA LYS A 2 -23.29 18.15 0.53
C LYS A 2 -24.07 16.89 0.89
N ASP A 3 -25.39 16.95 0.79
CA ASP A 3 -26.27 15.83 1.11
C ASP A 3 -26.13 14.69 0.08
N GLU A 4 -25.95 15.04 -1.19
CA GLU A 4 -25.75 14.07 -2.27
C GLU A 4 -24.39 13.36 -2.13
N ILE A 5 -23.34 14.05 -1.66
CA ILE A 5 -22.05 13.41 -1.34
C ILE A 5 -22.25 12.41 -0.20
N GLY A 6 -23.04 12.75 0.83
CA GLY A 6 -23.37 11.84 1.92
C GLY A 6 -24.04 10.56 1.41
N GLN A 7 -25.09 10.69 0.63
CA GLN A 7 -25.83 9.59 0.03
C GLN A 7 -24.97 8.75 -0.92
N PHE A 8 -24.09 9.39 -1.70
CA PHE A 8 -23.13 8.67 -2.54
C PHE A 8 -22.13 7.84 -1.71
N MET A 9 -21.67 8.34 -0.57
CA MET A 9 -20.81 7.55 0.33
C MET A 9 -21.55 6.33 0.88
N GLU A 10 -22.82 6.47 1.25
CA GLU A 10 -23.66 5.35 1.69
C GLU A 10 -23.85 4.32 0.56
N TYR A 11 -24.08 4.77 -0.67
CA TYR A 11 -24.17 3.91 -1.85
C TYR A 11 -22.86 3.15 -2.09
N LEU A 12 -21.69 3.82 -1.99
CA LEU A 12 -20.40 3.17 -2.14
C LEU A 12 -20.17 2.10 -1.06
N HIS A 13 -20.58 2.38 0.17
CA HIS A 13 -20.42 1.47 1.30
C HIS A 13 -21.36 0.27 1.21
N ASN A 14 -22.66 0.52 1.07
CA ASN A 14 -23.71 -0.49 1.19
C ASN A 14 -23.93 -1.29 -0.10
N VAL A 15 -23.85 -0.63 -1.27
CA VAL A 15 -24.16 -1.24 -2.57
C VAL A 15 -22.91 -1.69 -3.30
N LYS A 16 -21.92 -0.79 -3.46
CA LYS A 16 -20.67 -1.10 -4.17
C LYS A 16 -19.66 -1.81 -3.30
N LYS A 17 -19.84 -1.83 -1.98
CA LYS A 17 -18.94 -2.47 -0.99
C LYS A 17 -17.47 -2.09 -1.21
N THR A 18 -17.24 -0.80 -1.45
CA THR A 18 -15.90 -0.26 -1.68
C THR A 18 -15.06 -0.32 -0.40
N SER A 19 -13.76 -0.09 -0.52
CA SER A 19 -12.90 -0.04 0.67
C SER A 19 -13.03 1.30 1.37
N ASP A 20 -12.87 1.32 2.71
CA ASP A 20 -12.87 2.55 3.51
C ASP A 20 -11.88 3.60 2.97
N ASN A 21 -10.72 3.15 2.47
CA ASN A 21 -9.73 4.04 1.84
C ASN A 21 -10.24 4.66 0.54
N THR A 22 -11.01 3.91 -0.26
CA THR A 22 -11.63 4.44 -1.47
C THR A 22 -12.68 5.47 -1.11
N GLU A 23 -13.57 5.14 -0.17
CA GLU A 23 -14.62 6.03 0.31
C GLU A 23 -14.04 7.33 0.89
N LEU A 24 -13.02 7.21 1.76
CA LEU A 24 -12.33 8.36 2.33
C LEU A 24 -11.64 9.24 1.27
N SER A 25 -11.05 8.60 0.26
CA SER A 25 -10.39 9.32 -0.85
C SER A 25 -11.41 10.04 -1.71
N TYR A 26 -12.50 9.39 -2.08
CA TYR A 26 -13.58 9.97 -2.87
C TYR A 26 -14.27 11.11 -2.13
N ARG A 27 -14.55 10.93 -0.84
CA ARG A 27 -15.11 12.00 0.01
C ARG A 27 -14.20 13.23 0.03
N ARG A 28 -12.89 13.04 0.20
CA ARG A 28 -11.92 14.16 0.19
C ARG A 28 -11.87 14.87 -1.16
N ASP A 29 -11.91 14.12 -2.24
CA ASP A 29 -11.85 14.67 -3.59
C ASP A 29 -13.14 15.44 -3.91
N LEU A 30 -14.33 14.89 -3.61
CA LEU A 30 -15.61 15.56 -3.82
C LEU A 30 -15.79 16.79 -2.93
N ASN A 31 -15.27 16.79 -1.71
CA ASN A 31 -15.27 17.98 -0.85
C ASN A 31 -14.41 19.12 -1.44
N LYS A 32 -13.33 18.80 -2.16
CA LYS A 32 -12.55 19.83 -2.89
C LYS A 32 -13.35 20.40 -4.05
N VAL A 33 -14.03 19.53 -4.82
CA VAL A 33 -14.94 20.00 -5.88
C VAL A 33 -16.01 20.91 -5.30
N GLN A 34 -16.65 20.50 -4.22
CA GLN A 34 -17.69 21.30 -3.56
C GLN A 34 -17.17 22.68 -3.14
N LYS A 35 -15.96 22.74 -2.56
CA LYS A 35 -15.34 24.00 -2.17
C LYS A 35 -15.08 24.89 -3.40
N PHE A 36 -14.48 24.33 -4.44
CA PHE A 36 -14.20 25.06 -5.70
C PHE A 36 -15.48 25.66 -6.33
N LEU A 37 -16.58 24.91 -6.32
CA LEU A 37 -17.87 25.34 -6.80
C LEU A 37 -18.45 26.47 -5.94
N ALA A 38 -18.38 26.33 -4.63
CA ALA A 38 -18.88 27.35 -3.69
C ALA A 38 -18.11 28.67 -3.84
N ASP A 39 -16.77 28.62 -4.00
CA ASP A 39 -15.91 29.78 -4.21
C ASP A 39 -16.24 30.54 -5.51
N ARG A 40 -16.97 29.90 -6.44
CA ARG A 40 -17.47 30.48 -7.72
C ARG A 40 -18.97 30.76 -7.74
N GLY A 41 -19.62 30.65 -6.60
CA GLY A 41 -21.06 30.94 -6.49
C GLY A 41 -21.97 29.87 -7.10
N VAL A 42 -21.43 28.69 -7.46
CA VAL A 42 -22.20 27.55 -7.96
C VAL A 42 -22.81 26.81 -6.76
N THR A 43 -24.13 26.97 -6.57
CA THR A 43 -24.83 26.47 -5.37
C THR A 43 -25.75 25.29 -5.62
N SER A 44 -26.14 25.04 -6.88
CA SER A 44 -27.03 23.95 -7.25
C SER A 44 -26.39 22.99 -8.26
N LEU A 45 -26.91 21.76 -8.35
CA LEU A 45 -26.41 20.75 -9.29
C LEU A 45 -26.67 21.13 -10.75
N GLU A 46 -27.77 21.83 -11.02
CA GLU A 46 -28.17 22.26 -12.35
C GLU A 46 -27.21 23.31 -12.95
N GLN A 47 -26.46 24.02 -12.10
CA GLN A 47 -25.47 25.00 -12.52
C GLN A 47 -24.12 24.36 -12.88
N ILE A 48 -23.97 23.05 -12.65
CA ILE A 48 -22.71 22.34 -12.94
C ILE A 48 -22.82 21.76 -14.35
N ASP A 49 -21.99 22.27 -15.23
CA ASP A 49 -21.80 21.75 -16.58
C ASP A 49 -20.36 21.22 -16.78
N GLU A 50 -20.09 20.67 -17.95
CA GLU A 50 -18.76 20.16 -18.31
C GLU A 50 -17.69 21.23 -18.18
N THR A 51 -17.98 22.48 -18.60
CA THR A 51 -17.04 23.61 -18.57
C THR A 51 -16.60 23.93 -17.16
N VAL A 52 -17.53 23.92 -16.21
CA VAL A 52 -17.23 24.16 -14.78
C VAL A 52 -16.33 23.05 -14.22
N LEU A 53 -16.59 21.78 -14.60
CA LEU A 53 -15.75 20.66 -14.16
C LEU A 53 -14.37 20.67 -14.82
N GLU A 54 -14.26 21.07 -16.09
CA GLU A 54 -12.97 21.29 -16.76
C GLU A 54 -12.17 22.42 -16.09
N ALA A 55 -12.83 23.50 -15.71
CA ALA A 55 -12.20 24.58 -14.95
C ALA A 55 -11.66 24.11 -13.60
N TYR A 56 -12.35 23.17 -12.92
CA TYR A 56 -11.83 22.55 -11.71
C TYR A 56 -10.58 21.68 -11.97
N VAL A 57 -10.59 20.89 -13.05
CA VAL A 57 -9.41 20.09 -13.41
C VAL A 57 -8.20 20.99 -13.70
N LYS A 58 -8.42 22.08 -14.42
CA LYS A 58 -7.39 23.07 -14.71
C LYS A 58 -6.86 23.74 -13.42
N ASP A 59 -7.73 24.07 -12.48
CA ASP A 59 -7.35 24.59 -11.17
C ASP A 59 -6.43 23.62 -10.40
N LEU A 60 -6.70 22.30 -10.46
CA LEU A 60 -5.81 21.30 -9.88
C LEU A 60 -4.43 21.25 -10.56
N GLU A 61 -4.37 21.47 -11.88
CA GLU A 61 -3.11 21.54 -12.64
C GLU A 61 -2.32 22.79 -12.28
N GLU A 62 -2.98 23.95 -12.20
CA GLU A 62 -2.38 25.22 -11.77
C GLU A 62 -1.84 25.15 -10.34
N GLN A 63 -2.53 24.44 -9.45
CA GLN A 63 -2.06 24.15 -8.09
C GLN A 63 -0.96 23.06 -8.05
N LYS A 64 -0.50 22.57 -9.20
CA LYS A 64 0.58 21.57 -9.35
C LYS A 64 0.30 20.24 -8.63
N PHE A 65 -0.94 19.80 -8.62
CA PHE A 65 -1.24 18.45 -8.15
C PHE A 65 -0.57 17.38 -9.03
N ALA A 66 -0.13 16.29 -8.42
CA ALA A 66 0.45 15.17 -9.17
C ALA A 66 -0.59 14.57 -10.15
N PRO A 67 -0.20 14.17 -11.39
CA PRO A 67 -1.11 13.62 -12.40
C PRO A 67 -1.96 12.46 -11.88
N ALA A 68 -1.40 11.58 -11.03
CA ALA A 68 -2.14 10.49 -10.39
C ALA A 68 -3.24 11.00 -9.43
N SER A 69 -3.01 12.13 -8.75
CA SER A 69 -4.01 12.75 -7.88
C SER A 69 -5.14 13.38 -8.70
N ILE A 70 -4.82 14.04 -9.82
CA ILE A 70 -5.81 14.59 -10.75
C ILE A 70 -6.66 13.47 -11.34
N SER A 71 -6.02 12.39 -11.81
CA SER A 71 -6.74 11.23 -12.37
C SER A 71 -7.70 10.61 -11.35
N ARG A 72 -7.30 10.51 -10.07
CA ARG A 72 -8.18 10.01 -9.02
C ARG A 72 -9.35 10.97 -8.75
N ASN A 73 -9.10 12.30 -8.74
CA ASN A 73 -10.17 13.28 -8.60
C ASN A 73 -11.19 13.16 -9.73
N ILE A 74 -10.74 13.04 -10.98
CA ILE A 74 -11.62 12.80 -12.13
C ILE A 74 -12.42 11.52 -11.98
N ALA A 75 -11.79 10.43 -11.53
CA ALA A 75 -12.48 9.16 -11.30
C ALA A 75 -13.57 9.29 -10.22
N SER A 76 -13.31 10.02 -9.13
CA SER A 76 -14.30 10.26 -8.07
C SER A 76 -15.45 11.14 -8.56
N ILE A 77 -15.18 12.16 -9.37
CA ILE A 77 -16.19 13.03 -10.01
C ILE A 77 -17.07 12.18 -10.94
N LYS A 78 -16.48 11.42 -11.86
CA LYS A 78 -17.23 10.55 -12.77
C LYS A 78 -18.13 9.56 -12.05
N ALA A 79 -17.60 8.90 -11.00
CA ALA A 79 -18.38 7.98 -10.21
C ALA A 79 -19.56 8.66 -9.50
N PHE A 80 -19.36 9.89 -9.02
CA PHE A 80 -20.40 10.67 -8.36
C PHE A 80 -21.48 11.16 -9.33
N PHE A 81 -21.13 11.76 -10.46
CA PHE A 81 -22.09 12.23 -11.45
C PHE A 81 -22.83 11.08 -12.12
N HIS A 82 -22.18 9.95 -12.37
CA HIS A 82 -22.84 8.74 -12.80
C HIS A 82 -23.90 8.25 -11.80
N TYR A 83 -23.57 8.25 -10.50
CA TYR A 83 -24.52 7.94 -9.44
C TYR A 83 -25.71 8.91 -9.44
N LEU A 84 -25.48 10.22 -9.55
CA LEU A 84 -26.55 11.23 -9.59
C LEU A 84 -27.49 11.03 -10.78
N THR A 85 -26.95 10.64 -11.95
CA THR A 85 -27.74 10.31 -13.14
C THR A 85 -28.58 9.05 -12.90
N GLN A 86 -28.01 8.00 -12.30
CA GLN A 86 -28.74 6.78 -11.97
C GLN A 86 -29.90 7.01 -10.98
N GLU A 87 -29.70 7.91 -10.01
CA GLU A 87 -30.73 8.29 -9.03
C GLU A 87 -31.74 9.33 -9.57
N GLY A 88 -31.62 9.73 -10.83
CA GLY A 88 -32.50 10.71 -11.46
C GLY A 88 -32.39 12.14 -10.89
N LYS A 89 -31.29 12.45 -10.19
CA LYS A 89 -31.03 13.78 -9.61
C LYS A 89 -30.54 14.79 -10.62
N ILE A 90 -29.97 14.32 -11.71
CA ILE A 90 -29.55 15.10 -12.88
C ILE A 90 -30.00 14.36 -14.15
N VAL A 91 -30.23 15.14 -15.21
CA VAL A 91 -30.75 14.59 -16.49
C VAL A 91 -29.66 13.86 -17.28
N SER A 92 -28.40 14.33 -17.20
CA SER A 92 -27.28 13.79 -17.95
C SER A 92 -25.98 13.88 -17.15
N ASP A 93 -25.05 12.96 -17.43
CA ASP A 93 -23.74 12.92 -16.78
C ASP A 93 -22.80 13.96 -17.42
N VAL A 94 -22.70 15.12 -16.78
CA VAL A 94 -21.86 16.25 -17.22
C VAL A 94 -20.35 15.99 -17.05
N SER A 95 -19.97 14.88 -16.42
CA SER A 95 -18.56 14.52 -16.19
C SER A 95 -18.01 13.57 -17.26
N ALA A 96 -18.84 13.09 -18.18
CA ALA A 96 -18.48 12.07 -19.16
C ALA A 96 -17.27 12.48 -20.03
N GLY A 97 -17.20 13.75 -20.45
CA GLY A 97 -16.15 14.30 -21.31
C GLY A 97 -14.80 14.51 -20.62
N LEU A 98 -14.75 14.56 -19.28
CA LEU A 98 -13.50 14.81 -18.55
C LEU A 98 -12.41 13.79 -18.91
N LYS A 99 -11.22 14.26 -19.25
CA LYS A 99 -10.08 13.41 -19.61
C LYS A 99 -9.04 13.44 -18.50
N ALA A 100 -8.65 12.26 -18.04
CA ALA A 100 -7.55 12.13 -17.10
C ALA A 100 -6.20 12.39 -17.79
N PRO A 101 -5.26 13.09 -17.13
CA PRO A 101 -3.92 13.28 -17.67
C PRO A 101 -3.22 11.92 -17.88
N LYS A 102 -2.39 11.85 -18.91
CA LYS A 102 -1.56 10.66 -19.13
C LYS A 102 -0.56 10.53 -17.99
N ILE A 103 -0.61 9.41 -17.28
CA ILE A 103 0.36 9.07 -16.25
C ILE A 103 1.46 8.24 -16.93
N GLU A 104 2.66 8.77 -17.01
CA GLU A 104 3.81 7.96 -17.37
C GLU A 104 4.03 6.92 -16.27
N LYS A 105 3.90 5.64 -16.63
CA LYS A 105 4.23 4.52 -15.75
C LYS A 105 5.75 4.48 -15.60
N LYS A 106 6.29 5.17 -14.60
CA LYS A 106 7.69 4.98 -14.21
C LYS A 106 7.88 3.52 -13.77
N MET A 107 8.94 2.89 -14.24
CA MET A 107 9.32 1.58 -13.71
C MET A 107 9.53 1.72 -12.19
N PRO A 108 8.99 0.79 -11.40
CA PRO A 108 9.19 0.83 -9.95
C PRO A 108 10.69 0.77 -9.65
N GLY A 109 11.16 1.61 -8.73
CA GLY A 109 12.53 1.52 -8.25
C GLY A 109 12.74 0.16 -7.60
N ILE A 110 13.77 -0.55 -8.02
CA ILE A 110 14.20 -1.83 -7.45
C ILE A 110 15.55 -1.61 -6.80
N MET A 111 15.69 -2.04 -5.56
CA MET A 111 16.96 -2.00 -4.85
C MET A 111 17.86 -3.12 -5.35
N THR A 112 19.15 -2.87 -5.42
CA THR A 112 20.13 -3.95 -5.62
C THR A 112 20.19 -4.84 -4.37
N MET A 113 20.70 -6.06 -4.53
CA MET A 113 20.92 -6.98 -3.40
C MET A 113 21.79 -6.35 -2.30
N ASP A 114 22.87 -5.65 -2.68
CA ASP A 114 23.76 -4.96 -1.74
C ASP A 114 23.04 -3.84 -0.98
N GLU A 115 22.17 -3.09 -1.64
CA GLU A 115 21.36 -2.06 -0.99
C GLU A 115 20.36 -2.67 0.01
N VAL A 116 19.73 -3.78 -0.34
CA VAL A 116 18.82 -4.49 0.57
C VAL A 116 19.60 -5.00 1.78
N VAL A 117 20.73 -5.68 1.58
CA VAL A 117 21.57 -6.18 2.69
C VAL A 117 22.00 -5.03 3.59
N ARG A 118 22.53 -3.93 3.01
CA ARG A 118 22.94 -2.75 3.77
C ARG A 118 21.77 -2.16 4.58
N LEU A 119 20.56 -2.11 4.02
CA LEU A 119 19.38 -1.61 4.73
C LEU A 119 18.99 -2.52 5.88
N LEU A 120 18.90 -3.82 5.63
CA LEU A 120 18.50 -4.82 6.62
C LEU A 120 19.49 -4.94 7.77
N GLU A 121 20.75 -4.63 7.55
CA GLU A 121 21.82 -4.66 8.56
C GLU A 121 21.93 -3.38 9.40
N GLN A 122 21.15 -2.34 9.11
CA GLN A 122 21.23 -1.10 9.89
C GLN A 122 20.77 -1.22 11.35
N PRO A 123 19.71 -1.97 11.68
CA PRO A 123 19.37 -2.18 13.09
C PRO A 123 20.36 -3.16 13.74
N LYS A 124 21.45 -2.65 14.32
CA LYS A 124 22.55 -3.46 14.90
C LYS A 124 22.51 -3.56 16.43
N GLY A 125 21.74 -2.71 17.08
CA GLY A 125 21.69 -2.66 18.53
C GLY A 125 20.81 -3.74 19.18
N ASN A 126 20.93 -3.84 20.52
CA ASN A 126 20.11 -4.73 21.33
C ASN A 126 18.94 -4.00 22.02
N ALA A 127 18.78 -2.69 21.81
CA ALA A 127 17.64 -1.98 22.33
C ALA A 127 16.34 -2.56 21.76
N PRO A 128 15.27 -2.71 22.55
CA PRO A 128 14.02 -3.33 22.13
C PRO A 128 13.47 -2.77 20.81
N LYS A 129 13.60 -1.45 20.61
CA LYS A 129 13.22 -0.79 19.38
C LYS A 129 14.01 -1.30 18.18
N GLU A 130 15.34 -1.45 18.28
CA GLU A 130 16.19 -1.87 17.17
C GLU A 130 15.97 -3.36 16.84
N VAL A 131 15.77 -4.19 17.86
CA VAL A 131 15.41 -5.61 17.68
C VAL A 131 14.08 -5.75 16.96
N ARG A 132 13.06 -4.95 17.35
CA ARG A 132 11.78 -4.89 16.63
C ARG A 132 11.97 -4.43 15.19
N ASP A 133 12.72 -3.35 14.96
CA ASP A 133 12.92 -2.75 13.64
C ASP A 133 13.61 -3.74 12.71
N LYS A 134 14.59 -4.52 13.23
CA LYS A 134 15.23 -5.62 12.49
C LYS A 134 14.21 -6.67 12.08
N ALA A 135 13.40 -7.16 13.00
CA ALA A 135 12.39 -8.17 12.73
C ALA A 135 11.33 -7.69 11.69
N MET A 136 10.92 -6.42 11.77
CA MET A 136 9.98 -5.84 10.82
C MET A 136 10.58 -5.75 9.41
N LEU A 137 11.82 -5.30 9.27
CA LEU A 137 12.49 -5.17 7.97
C LEU A 137 12.76 -6.54 7.34
N GLU A 138 13.26 -7.50 8.12
CA GLU A 138 13.52 -8.87 7.66
C GLU A 138 12.23 -9.55 7.20
N LEU A 139 11.15 -9.47 8.00
CA LEU A 139 9.88 -10.08 7.61
C LEU A 139 9.27 -9.42 6.38
N LEU A 140 9.32 -8.08 6.29
CA LEU A 140 8.80 -7.36 5.12
C LEU A 140 9.52 -7.79 3.84
N TYR A 141 10.85 -7.86 3.88
CA TYR A 141 11.62 -8.28 2.72
C TYR A 141 11.48 -9.77 2.43
N ALA A 142 11.43 -10.62 3.45
CA ALA A 142 11.27 -12.06 3.27
C ALA A 142 9.91 -12.46 2.66
N THR A 143 8.87 -11.67 2.87
CA THR A 143 7.49 -12.03 2.48
C THR A 143 6.88 -11.12 1.42
N GLY A 144 7.45 -9.95 1.21
CA GLY A 144 6.92 -8.94 0.29
C GLY A 144 5.50 -8.47 0.62
N ILE A 145 5.01 -8.63 1.84
CA ILE A 145 3.65 -8.21 2.25
C ILE A 145 3.49 -6.69 2.21
N ARG A 146 2.25 -6.21 2.19
CA ARG A 146 1.96 -4.78 2.27
C ARG A 146 2.24 -4.27 3.69
N VAL A 147 2.65 -3.00 3.81
CA VAL A 147 2.86 -2.39 5.16
C VAL A 147 1.64 -2.48 6.03
N THR A 148 0.46 -2.30 5.47
CA THR A 148 -0.78 -2.45 6.22
C THR A 148 -0.93 -3.86 6.80
N GLU A 149 -0.59 -4.89 6.03
CA GLU A 149 -0.59 -6.28 6.48
C GLU A 149 0.47 -6.47 7.58
N LEU A 150 1.71 -6.01 7.37
CA LEU A 150 2.79 -6.12 8.36
C LEU A 150 2.41 -5.53 9.73
N ILE A 151 1.84 -4.33 9.75
CA ILE A 151 1.52 -3.63 11.01
C ILE A 151 0.24 -4.13 11.69
N THR A 152 -0.61 -4.86 10.96
CA THR A 152 -1.84 -5.48 11.49
C THR A 152 -1.71 -6.96 11.78
N LEU A 153 -0.55 -7.59 11.50
CA LEU A 153 -0.30 -8.97 11.86
C LEU A 153 -0.50 -9.19 13.35
N LYS A 154 -1.15 -10.29 13.69
CA LYS A 154 -1.33 -10.79 15.05
C LYS A 154 -0.33 -11.89 15.36
N LEU A 155 -0.15 -12.19 16.64
CA LEU A 155 0.64 -13.35 17.07
C LEU A 155 0.09 -14.66 16.50
N SER A 156 -1.24 -14.77 16.40
CA SER A 156 -1.93 -15.94 15.83
C SER A 156 -1.71 -16.12 14.32
N ASP A 157 -1.27 -15.07 13.62
CA ASP A 157 -0.98 -15.13 12.18
C ASP A 157 0.44 -15.64 11.89
N LEU A 158 1.27 -15.78 12.92
CA LEU A 158 2.66 -16.21 12.81
C LEU A 158 2.82 -17.68 13.24
N ASN A 159 3.38 -18.51 12.36
CA ASN A 159 3.77 -19.87 12.66
C ASN A 159 5.30 -19.98 12.64
N MET A 160 5.91 -19.86 13.81
CA MET A 160 7.38 -19.97 13.97
C MET A 160 7.94 -21.37 13.68
N PRO A 161 7.29 -22.48 14.10
CA PRO A 161 7.77 -23.83 13.79
C PRO A 161 7.84 -24.13 12.29
N MET A 162 6.87 -23.66 11.52
CA MET A 162 6.77 -23.92 10.08
C MET A 162 7.25 -22.74 9.21
N ASN A 163 7.75 -21.66 9.81
CA ASN A 163 8.29 -20.48 9.15
C ASN A 163 7.34 -19.86 8.11
N TYR A 164 6.10 -19.59 8.49
CA TYR A 164 5.16 -18.86 7.63
C TYR A 164 4.30 -17.87 8.41
N ILE A 165 3.75 -16.93 7.68
CA ILE A 165 2.68 -16.03 8.14
C ILE A 165 1.40 -16.25 7.34
N VAL A 166 0.27 -15.95 7.97
CA VAL A 166 -1.05 -15.93 7.33
C VAL A 166 -1.48 -14.49 7.12
N CYS A 167 -1.62 -14.07 5.88
CA CYS A 167 -2.18 -12.76 5.53
C CYS A 167 -3.64 -12.90 5.15
N ARG A 168 -4.51 -12.12 5.79
CA ARG A 168 -5.95 -12.09 5.51
C ARG A 168 -6.31 -10.81 4.77
N ASP A 169 -6.99 -10.97 3.64
CA ASP A 169 -7.58 -9.86 2.87
C ASP A 169 -9.06 -10.20 2.63
N ARG A 170 -9.95 -9.33 3.06
CA ARG A 170 -11.43 -9.39 3.03
C ARG A 170 -12.05 -10.81 2.92
N ASN A 171 -11.73 -11.58 1.86
CA ASN A 171 -12.31 -12.91 1.58
C ASN A 171 -11.27 -13.97 1.22
N LYS A 172 -9.97 -13.69 1.36
CA LYS A 172 -8.89 -14.62 0.99
C LYS A 172 -7.83 -14.63 2.06
N GLU A 173 -7.44 -15.84 2.45
CA GLU A 173 -6.24 -16.08 3.23
C GLU A 173 -5.12 -16.55 2.31
N ARG A 174 -3.90 -16.12 2.58
CA ARG A 174 -2.71 -16.63 1.92
C ARG A 174 -1.61 -16.91 2.93
N ILE A 175 -0.98 -18.04 2.76
CA ILE A 175 0.17 -18.47 3.54
C ILE A 175 1.42 -18.04 2.80
N ILE A 176 2.31 -17.32 3.50
CA ILE A 176 3.56 -16.80 2.91
C ILE A 176 4.71 -17.32 3.77
N PRO A 177 5.59 -18.17 3.23
CA PRO A 177 6.76 -18.64 3.94
C PRO A 177 7.79 -17.52 4.09
N PHE A 178 8.68 -17.66 5.09
CA PHE A 178 9.83 -16.79 5.29
C PHE A 178 11.07 -17.60 5.65
N GLY A 179 12.23 -17.06 5.32
CA GLY A 179 13.51 -17.72 5.52
C GLY A 179 14.10 -17.56 6.91
N THR A 180 15.28 -18.14 7.08
CA THR A 180 16.01 -18.24 8.37
C THR A 180 16.33 -16.89 8.98
N ALA A 181 16.75 -15.92 8.19
CA ALA A 181 17.09 -14.58 8.69
C ALA A 181 15.88 -13.88 9.35
N ALA A 182 14.70 -13.96 8.73
CA ALA A 182 13.46 -13.42 9.30
C ALA A 182 13.04 -14.19 10.55
N ARG A 183 13.19 -15.54 10.55
CA ARG A 183 12.92 -16.40 11.72
C ARG A 183 13.78 -15.99 12.92
N GLU A 184 15.09 -15.84 12.74
CA GLU A 184 16.02 -15.47 13.82
C GLU A 184 15.70 -14.08 14.38
N ALA A 185 15.43 -13.11 13.50
CA ALA A 185 15.06 -11.77 13.90
C ALA A 185 13.73 -11.74 14.67
N LEU A 186 12.73 -12.51 14.24
CA LEU A 186 11.45 -12.67 14.92
C LEU A 186 11.62 -13.37 16.28
N ALA A 187 12.39 -14.44 16.34
CA ALA A 187 12.67 -15.16 17.59
C ALA A 187 13.31 -14.22 18.63
N LYS A 188 14.32 -13.45 18.24
CA LYS A 188 14.96 -12.46 19.11
C LYS A 188 13.97 -11.37 19.57
N TYR A 189 13.08 -10.93 18.70
CA TYR A 189 12.06 -9.93 19.04
C TYR A 189 11.04 -10.48 20.04
N LEU A 190 10.52 -11.67 19.78
CA LEU A 190 9.47 -12.30 20.59
C LEU A 190 9.97 -12.73 21.98
N SER A 191 11.22 -13.20 22.09
CA SER A 191 11.77 -13.73 23.34
C SER A 191 11.99 -12.69 24.46
N GLY A 192 12.01 -11.41 24.13
CA GLY A 192 12.27 -10.38 25.15
C GLY A 192 11.88 -8.96 24.73
N ALA A 193 12.34 -8.50 23.55
CA ALA A 193 12.13 -7.11 23.14
C ALA A 193 10.64 -6.74 23.05
N ARG A 194 9.78 -7.62 22.52
CA ARG A 194 8.35 -7.38 22.43
C ARG A 194 7.73 -7.22 23.83
N VAL A 195 8.03 -8.15 24.74
CA VAL A 195 7.47 -8.14 26.11
C VAL A 195 7.85 -6.84 26.83
N SER A 196 9.12 -6.41 26.71
CA SER A 196 9.58 -5.17 27.33
C SER A 196 8.96 -3.89 26.76
N MET A 197 8.37 -3.96 25.56
CA MET A 197 7.72 -2.83 24.88
C MET A 197 6.21 -2.78 25.11
N LEU A 198 5.58 -3.86 25.56
CA LEU A 198 4.14 -3.91 25.76
C LEU A 198 3.72 -3.01 26.92
N LYS A 199 2.64 -2.25 26.73
CA LYS A 199 1.89 -1.60 27.80
C LYS A 199 0.81 -2.50 28.35
N ASP A 200 0.10 -3.18 27.45
CA ASP A 200 -0.97 -4.10 27.74
C ASP A 200 -0.56 -5.51 27.35
N PRO A 201 -0.40 -6.43 28.32
CA PRO A 201 -0.06 -7.83 28.05
C PRO A 201 -1.07 -8.57 27.16
N SER A 202 -2.32 -8.09 27.09
CA SER A 202 -3.36 -8.68 26.24
C SER A 202 -3.25 -8.29 24.76
N CYS A 203 -2.35 -7.36 24.42
CA CYS A 203 -2.13 -6.92 23.04
C CYS A 203 -1.66 -8.09 22.17
N ASP A 204 -2.49 -8.49 21.22
CA ASP A 204 -2.23 -9.60 20.29
C ASP A 204 -1.47 -9.18 19.02
N THR A 205 -1.28 -7.87 18.78
CA THR A 205 -0.54 -7.35 17.63
C THR A 205 0.91 -7.83 17.67
N LEU A 206 1.41 -8.33 16.55
CA LEU A 206 2.79 -8.84 16.45
C LEU A 206 3.80 -7.72 16.72
N PHE A 207 3.69 -6.59 16.01
CA PHE A 207 4.62 -5.47 16.12
C PHE A 207 4.02 -4.27 16.83
N VAL A 208 4.64 -3.88 17.93
CA VAL A 208 4.21 -2.71 18.72
C VAL A 208 5.16 -1.52 18.55
N ASN A 209 4.64 -0.32 18.72
CA ASN A 209 5.42 0.92 18.71
C ASN A 209 6.13 1.14 20.07
N CYS A 210 6.86 2.26 20.21
CA CYS A 210 7.55 2.57 21.47
C CYS A 210 6.60 2.93 22.63
N SER A 211 5.32 3.13 22.34
CA SER A 211 4.29 3.34 23.36
C SER A 211 3.55 2.05 23.73
N GLY A 212 3.97 0.89 23.23
CA GLY A 212 3.34 -0.41 23.51
C GLY A 212 2.03 -0.66 22.76
N GLU A 213 1.70 0.16 21.77
CA GLU A 213 0.50 0.05 20.93
C GLU A 213 0.86 -0.44 19.52
N SER A 214 -0.12 -0.74 18.68
CA SER A 214 0.10 -1.15 17.29
C SER A 214 0.93 -0.12 16.51
N MET A 215 1.83 -0.60 15.67
CA MET A 215 2.65 0.25 14.80
C MET A 215 1.78 0.97 13.75
N SER A 216 1.96 2.29 13.59
CA SER A 216 1.29 3.03 12.54
C SER A 216 2.04 2.99 11.20
N ARG A 217 1.31 3.17 10.08
CA ARG A 217 1.93 3.29 8.74
C ARG A 217 2.96 4.41 8.68
N GLN A 218 2.67 5.57 9.29
CA GLN A 218 3.60 6.70 9.35
C GLN A 218 4.83 6.38 10.19
N GLY A 219 4.66 5.67 11.30
CA GLY A 219 5.75 5.21 12.15
C GLY A 219 6.70 4.30 11.38
N PHE A 220 6.15 3.32 10.68
CA PHE A 220 6.95 2.40 9.85
C PHE A 220 7.62 3.10 8.66
N TRP A 221 6.93 4.06 8.02
CA TRP A 221 7.53 4.86 6.95
C TRP A 221 8.74 5.68 7.45
N LYS A 222 8.61 6.34 8.60
CA LYS A 222 9.73 7.07 9.25
C LYS A 222 10.90 6.13 9.58
N LEU A 223 10.60 4.90 10.02
CA LEU A 223 11.60 3.87 10.31
C LEU A 223 12.42 3.55 9.04
N ILE A 224 11.76 3.21 7.93
CA ILE A 224 12.44 2.92 6.65
C ILE A 224 13.32 4.10 6.24
N LYS A 225 12.78 5.33 6.23
CA LYS A 225 13.56 6.53 5.85
C LYS A 225 14.79 6.74 6.72
N SER A 226 14.66 6.51 8.02
CA SER A 226 15.79 6.61 8.95
C SER A 226 16.89 5.60 8.63
N TYR A 227 16.52 4.34 8.40
CA TYR A 227 17.51 3.29 8.11
C TYR A 227 18.07 3.39 6.69
N THR A 228 17.30 3.82 5.70
CA THR A 228 17.79 4.13 4.35
C THR A 228 18.88 5.19 4.39
N LYS A 229 18.65 6.28 5.15
CA LYS A 229 19.66 7.32 5.34
C LYS A 229 20.92 6.78 6.03
N LYS A 230 20.77 5.97 7.08
CA LYS A 230 21.90 5.33 7.79
C LYS A 230 22.70 4.39 6.88
N ALA A 231 22.02 3.70 5.96
CA ALA A 231 22.64 2.79 4.99
C ALA A 231 23.37 3.51 3.84
N GLY A 232 23.30 4.85 3.78
CA GLY A 232 23.89 5.62 2.68
C GLY A 232 23.22 5.39 1.33
N ILE A 233 21.93 5.00 1.33
CA ILE A 233 21.16 4.77 0.10
C ILE A 233 20.53 6.09 -0.31
N THR A 234 20.89 6.59 -1.50
CA THR A 234 20.43 7.89 -2.02
C THR A 234 19.06 7.83 -2.68
N ALA A 235 18.66 6.64 -3.16
CA ALA A 235 17.36 6.44 -3.77
C ALA A 235 16.22 6.64 -2.75
N ASP A 236 15.06 7.10 -3.26
CA ASP A 236 13.87 7.28 -2.43
C ASP A 236 13.20 5.94 -2.13
N ILE A 237 13.69 5.24 -1.11
CA ILE A 237 13.18 3.93 -0.71
C ILE A 237 11.88 4.09 0.09
N THR A 238 10.88 3.35 -0.35
CA THR A 238 9.57 3.22 0.28
C THR A 238 9.30 1.76 0.63
N PRO A 239 8.29 1.46 1.46
CA PRO A 239 7.85 0.08 1.66
C PRO A 239 7.44 -0.63 0.36
N HIS A 240 6.89 0.11 -0.60
CA HIS A 240 6.59 -0.44 -1.93
C HIS A 240 7.85 -0.80 -2.71
N THR A 241 8.92 -0.01 -2.57
CA THR A 241 10.22 -0.32 -3.18
C THR A 241 10.76 -1.65 -2.66
N LEU A 242 10.73 -1.90 -1.34
CA LEU A 242 11.14 -3.19 -0.76
C LEU A 242 10.30 -4.36 -1.27
N ARG A 243 8.99 -4.19 -1.35
CA ARG A 243 8.10 -5.22 -1.91
C ARG A 243 8.36 -5.47 -3.40
N HIS A 244 8.63 -4.43 -4.20
CA HIS A 244 9.02 -4.57 -5.59
C HIS A 244 10.36 -5.28 -5.74
N SER A 245 11.33 -4.95 -4.87
CA SER A 245 12.64 -5.61 -4.84
C SER A 245 12.51 -7.09 -4.48
N PHE A 246 11.70 -7.44 -3.49
CA PHE A 246 11.37 -8.84 -3.19
C PHE A 246 10.86 -9.59 -4.41
N ALA A 247 9.86 -9.04 -5.11
CA ALA A 247 9.28 -9.67 -6.29
C ALA A 247 10.30 -9.82 -7.43
N ALA A 248 11.07 -8.77 -7.70
CA ALA A 248 12.09 -8.78 -8.75
C ALA A 248 13.18 -9.81 -8.46
N HIS A 249 13.71 -9.81 -7.23
CA HIS A 249 14.77 -10.75 -6.84
C HIS A 249 14.31 -12.22 -6.86
N LEU A 250 13.05 -12.49 -6.48
CA LEU A 250 12.50 -13.85 -6.63
C LEU A 250 12.46 -14.27 -8.10
N VAL A 251 11.96 -13.41 -9.00
CA VAL A 251 11.87 -13.70 -10.44
C VAL A 251 13.27 -13.84 -11.05
N GLU A 252 14.20 -12.96 -10.71
CA GLU A 252 15.61 -13.04 -11.17
C GLU A 252 16.27 -14.35 -10.74
N ASN A 253 15.93 -14.87 -9.55
CA ASN A 253 16.43 -16.15 -9.06
C ASN A 253 15.57 -17.35 -9.50
N GLY A 254 14.65 -17.15 -10.44
CA GLY A 254 13.93 -18.22 -11.13
C GLY A 254 12.56 -18.59 -10.54
N ALA A 255 11.96 -17.76 -9.65
CA ALA A 255 10.58 -17.94 -9.20
C ALA A 255 9.59 -17.80 -10.36
N ASP A 256 8.58 -18.66 -10.39
CA ASP A 256 7.51 -18.48 -11.35
C ASP A 256 6.60 -17.29 -10.95
N LEU A 257 6.13 -16.59 -11.98
CA LEU A 257 5.31 -15.40 -11.80
C LEU A 257 4.01 -15.67 -11.06
N LYS A 258 3.44 -16.85 -11.23
CA LYS A 258 2.18 -17.22 -10.58
C LYS A 258 2.39 -17.37 -9.08
N SER A 259 3.46 -18.05 -8.67
CA SER A 259 3.82 -18.17 -7.26
C SER A 259 4.12 -16.81 -6.63
N VAL A 260 4.86 -15.93 -7.31
CA VAL A 260 5.11 -14.57 -6.84
C VAL A 260 3.80 -13.77 -6.74
N GLN A 261 2.90 -13.90 -7.71
CA GLN A 261 1.59 -13.28 -7.68
C GLN A 261 0.75 -13.72 -6.48
N GLU A 262 0.72 -15.02 -6.21
CA GLU A 262 -0.01 -15.61 -5.08
C GLU A 262 0.54 -15.11 -3.74
N MET A 263 1.87 -15.11 -3.56
CA MET A 263 2.52 -14.58 -2.35
C MET A 263 2.20 -13.11 -2.13
N LEU A 264 2.25 -12.31 -3.19
CA LEU A 264 1.96 -10.89 -3.13
C LEU A 264 0.45 -10.59 -2.97
N GLY A 265 -0.43 -11.51 -3.32
CA GLY A 265 -1.87 -11.28 -3.32
C GLY A 265 -2.29 -10.23 -4.35
N HIS A 266 -1.72 -10.30 -5.56
CA HIS A 266 -2.15 -9.48 -6.69
C HIS A 266 -3.39 -10.10 -7.33
N SER A 267 -4.48 -9.33 -7.43
CA SER A 267 -5.71 -9.75 -8.11
C SER A 267 -5.54 -9.81 -9.63
N ASP A 268 -4.57 -9.07 -10.18
CA ASP A 268 -4.30 -8.99 -11.62
C ASP A 268 -2.85 -9.39 -11.90
N ILE A 269 -2.68 -10.32 -12.84
CA ILE A 269 -1.36 -10.82 -13.28
C ILE A 269 -0.52 -9.73 -13.93
N SER A 270 -1.16 -8.73 -14.55
CA SER A 270 -0.48 -7.60 -15.20
C SER A 270 0.43 -6.84 -14.23
N THR A 271 0.08 -6.79 -12.95
CA THR A 271 0.88 -6.16 -11.90
C THR A 271 2.18 -6.94 -11.63
N THR A 272 2.17 -8.26 -11.88
CA THR A 272 3.34 -9.14 -11.67
C THR A 272 4.14 -9.32 -12.96
N GLN A 273 3.52 -9.18 -14.13
CA GLN A 273 4.18 -9.25 -15.44
C GLN A 273 5.27 -8.19 -15.64
N ILE A 274 5.22 -7.08 -14.89
CA ILE A 274 6.28 -6.07 -14.90
C ILE A 274 7.64 -6.72 -14.57
N TYR A 275 7.66 -7.76 -13.76
CA TYR A 275 8.88 -8.47 -13.35
C TYR A 275 9.30 -9.57 -14.33
N ALA A 276 8.37 -10.08 -15.17
CA ALA A 276 8.67 -11.12 -16.18
C ALA A 276 9.62 -10.64 -17.27
N ASN A 277 9.54 -9.35 -17.59
CA ASN A 277 10.41 -8.75 -18.61
C ASN A 277 11.86 -8.55 -18.13
N MET A 278 12.14 -8.87 -16.87
CA MET A 278 13.45 -8.67 -16.25
C MET A 278 14.31 -9.93 -16.18
N SER A 279 13.76 -11.12 -16.44
CA SER A 279 14.52 -12.38 -16.35
C SER A 279 14.00 -13.49 -17.29
N HIS A 280 14.96 -14.12 -17.97
CA HIS A 280 14.77 -15.32 -18.79
C HIS A 280 15.59 -16.48 -18.20
N LYS A 281 15.20 -17.09 -17.09
CA LYS A 281 15.73 -18.41 -16.68
C LYS A 281 14.86 -19.16 -15.65
N HIS A 282 14.62 -20.40 -15.97
CA HIS A 282 13.98 -21.60 -15.39
C HIS A 282 13.52 -21.72 -13.91
N LEU A 283 12.41 -22.38 -13.79
CA LEU A 283 11.34 -22.54 -12.83
C LEU A 283 11.33 -23.90 -12.12
N ARG A 284 11.93 -24.16 -11.01
CA ARG A 284 11.38 -25.27 -10.17
C ARG A 284 11.90 -25.46 -8.72
N GLU A 285 12.97 -24.85 -8.34
CA GLU A 285 13.54 -25.09 -6.98
C GLU A 285 13.63 -23.81 -6.16
N VAL A 286 12.61 -22.99 -6.26
CA VAL A 286 12.83 -21.55 -6.31
C VAL A 286 12.71 -20.82 -4.99
N TYR A 287 11.88 -21.25 -4.05
CA TYR A 287 11.79 -20.44 -2.82
C TYR A 287 13.00 -20.62 -1.90
N ALA A 288 13.39 -21.85 -1.63
CA ALA A 288 14.54 -22.15 -0.76
C ALA A 288 15.90 -21.76 -1.38
N LYS A 289 15.97 -21.68 -2.74
CA LYS A 289 17.20 -21.26 -3.45
C LYS A 289 17.15 -19.82 -3.92
N ALA A 290 15.96 -19.24 -4.07
CA ALA A 290 15.76 -17.93 -4.71
C ALA A 290 15.71 -16.75 -3.74
N HIS A 291 15.38 -16.97 -2.48
CA HIS A 291 15.41 -15.88 -1.52
C HIS A 291 16.83 -15.73 -0.95
N PRO A 292 17.49 -14.55 -1.13
CA PRO A 292 18.91 -14.34 -0.79
C PRO A 292 19.25 -14.53 0.69
N ARG A 293 18.24 -14.60 1.54
CA ARG A 293 18.34 -14.80 3.00
C ARG A 293 17.39 -15.93 3.46
N GLY A 294 17.03 -16.83 2.54
CA GLY A 294 16.20 -18.01 2.78
C GLY A 294 16.88 -19.11 3.57
#